data_a7c57c50e1d5ecb3cf2a48c340ab970f
#
_entry.id   a7c57c50e1d5ecb3cf2a48c340ab970f
#
_cell.length_a   1.000
_cell.length_b   1.000
_cell.length_c   1.000
_cell.angle_alpha   90.00
_cell.angle_beta   90.00
_cell.angle_gamma   90.00
#
_symmetry.space_group_name_H-M   'P 1'
#
loop_
_entity.id
_entity.type
_entity.pdbx_description
1 polymer ?
#
loop_
_entity_poly.entity_id
_entity_poly.type
_entity_poly.pdbx_seq_one_letter_code
_entity_poly.pdbx_strand_id
1 'polypeptide(L)'
;MVLTYFRCVNPFKFAEESDANSAFFSTHSVMIQLVECPRDAMQGLPDFIETEVKIAYLNQLLRVGFHTLDCGSFVSPKAIPQMRDTREVLSKLDLSNTNTKLLAIVANERGAAEAADYQEITYLGYPFSVSETFQIRNTNATIEESVERVKAIQEICVLKNKQLVLYISMGFGNPYGDPWNAEVVMDWVDKMARLDIRIFSLSDTVGVSNPQSISYLFSNLIPAYPNLEIGAHLHTQPNNWREKVHAAFSNGCLRFDAAMKGFGGCPMAKDDLTGNMATENLLSYFTETKQNLGVDFQQFIRALSMANDVFPH
;
A
#
# COMPACT_ATOMS: atom_id res chain seq x y z
N MET A 1 -28.32 -65.74 14.71
CA MET A 1 -26.95 -65.63 14.24
C MET A 1 -27.00 -64.73 12.99
N VAL A 2 -26.91 -63.43 13.20
CA VAL A 2 -27.07 -62.44 12.13
C VAL A 2 -25.71 -61.72 12.01
N LEU A 3 -25.06 -61.88 10.87
CA LEU A 3 -23.82 -61.22 10.50
C LEU A 3 -24.15 -59.85 9.90
N THR A 4 -23.76 -58.79 10.58
CA THR A 4 -23.88 -57.40 10.09
C THR A 4 -22.58 -57.03 9.39
N TYR A 5 -22.65 -56.75 8.10
CA TYR A 5 -21.56 -56.20 7.29
C TYR A 5 -21.36 -54.71 7.61
N PHE A 6 -20.21 -54.36 8.15
CA PHE A 6 -19.77 -52.98 8.18
C PHE A 6 -19.17 -52.60 6.82
N ARG A 7 -19.82 -51.69 6.10
CA ARG A 7 -19.24 -50.99 4.93
C ARG A 7 -18.33 -49.90 5.42
N CYS A 8 -17.03 -50.02 5.16
CA CYS A 8 -16.09 -48.92 5.25
C CYS A 8 -16.45 -47.82 4.24
N VAL A 9 -16.82 -46.66 4.70
CA VAL A 9 -16.97 -45.45 3.89
C VAL A 9 -15.62 -44.75 3.87
N ASN A 10 -15.03 -44.58 2.70
CA ASN A 10 -13.75 -43.90 2.45
C ASN A 10 -13.99 -42.37 2.52
N PRO A 11 -13.34 -41.59 3.43
CA PRO A 11 -13.64 -40.17 3.61
C PRO A 11 -12.79 -39.23 2.77
N PHE A 12 -12.14 -39.65 1.70
CA PHE A 12 -11.39 -38.77 0.81
C PHE A 12 -11.94 -38.77 -0.60
N LYS A 13 -13.08 -38.10 -0.80
CA LYS A 13 -13.39 -37.46 -2.08
C LYS A 13 -12.97 -35.99 -1.93
N PHE A 14 -11.80 -35.62 -2.42
CA PHE A 14 -11.50 -34.25 -2.81
C PHE A 14 -12.53 -33.89 -3.90
N ALA A 15 -13.39 -32.92 -3.58
CA ALA A 15 -14.16 -32.24 -4.60
C ALA A 15 -13.12 -31.51 -5.48
N GLU A 16 -13.14 -31.78 -6.75
CA GLU A 16 -12.55 -30.94 -7.78
C GLU A 16 -13.27 -29.58 -7.66
N GLU A 17 -12.63 -28.62 -7.00
CA GLU A 17 -13.07 -27.23 -7.06
C GLU A 17 -12.88 -26.78 -8.51
N SER A 18 -13.97 -26.74 -9.20
CA SER A 18 -14.09 -26.21 -10.54
C SER A 18 -13.62 -24.76 -10.56
N ASP A 19 -12.80 -24.44 -11.56
CA ASP A 19 -12.29 -23.14 -12.00
C ASP A 19 -13.35 -22.02 -12.16
N ALA A 20 -14.22 -21.81 -11.19
CA ALA A 20 -15.23 -20.76 -11.24
C ALA A 20 -14.63 -19.35 -11.09
N ASN A 21 -13.43 -19.21 -10.49
CA ASN A 21 -12.74 -17.92 -10.37
C ASN A 21 -11.92 -17.53 -11.62
N SER A 22 -11.59 -18.48 -12.49
CA SER A 22 -10.88 -18.14 -13.75
C SER A 22 -11.80 -17.42 -14.76
N ALA A 23 -13.10 -17.53 -14.61
CA ALA A 23 -14.07 -16.93 -15.51
C ALA A 23 -14.28 -15.40 -15.29
N PHE A 24 -13.92 -14.85 -14.12
CA PHE A 24 -14.14 -13.42 -13.84
C PHE A 24 -13.14 -12.49 -14.58
N PHE A 25 -11.97 -13.00 -14.96
CA PHE A 25 -10.93 -12.22 -15.64
C PHE A 25 -10.82 -12.48 -17.16
N SER A 26 -11.76 -13.21 -17.77
CA SER A 26 -11.52 -13.80 -19.10
C SER A 26 -11.82 -12.91 -20.32
N THR A 27 -12.34 -11.67 -20.20
CA THR A 27 -12.68 -10.87 -21.40
C THR A 27 -12.42 -9.36 -21.35
N HIS A 28 -12.05 -8.76 -20.21
CA HIS A 28 -11.76 -7.32 -20.14
C HIS A 28 -10.44 -7.09 -19.40
N SER A 29 -9.53 -6.35 -20.04
CA SER A 29 -8.34 -5.85 -19.38
C SER A 29 -8.79 -4.87 -18.29
N VAL A 30 -8.51 -5.21 -17.03
CA VAL A 30 -8.82 -4.38 -15.87
C VAL A 30 -7.70 -3.35 -15.71
N MET A 31 -8.07 -2.12 -15.36
CA MET A 31 -7.10 -1.08 -15.04
C MET A 31 -6.50 -1.34 -13.66
N ILE A 32 -5.18 -1.54 -13.61
CA ILE A 32 -4.44 -1.65 -12.35
C ILE A 32 -4.05 -0.26 -11.87
N GLN A 33 -4.35 0.04 -10.63
CA GLN A 33 -3.96 1.27 -9.97
C GLN A 33 -2.59 1.10 -9.32
N LEU A 34 -1.55 1.56 -10.00
CA LEU A 34 -0.19 1.55 -9.44
C LEU A 34 0.04 2.83 -8.64
N VAL A 35 0.48 2.66 -7.39
CA VAL A 35 0.93 3.73 -6.50
C VAL A 35 2.44 3.66 -6.41
N GLU A 36 3.13 4.63 -6.97
CA GLU A 36 4.57 4.75 -6.82
C GLU A 36 4.89 5.51 -5.54
N CYS A 37 5.79 4.97 -4.70
CA CYS A 37 6.05 5.44 -3.35
C CYS A 37 7.48 5.98 -3.15
N PRO A 38 7.96 6.99 -3.92
CA PRO A 38 9.29 7.55 -3.76
C PRO A 38 9.52 8.17 -2.35
N ARG A 39 8.50 8.72 -1.72
CA ARG A 39 8.59 9.23 -0.35
C ARG A 39 8.98 8.12 0.62
N ASP A 40 8.33 6.96 0.51
CA ASP A 40 8.61 5.80 1.37
C ASP A 40 10.03 5.25 1.11
N ALA A 41 10.43 5.18 -0.14
CA ALA A 41 11.77 4.78 -0.54
C ALA A 41 12.86 5.70 0.03
N MET A 42 12.59 7.01 0.12
CA MET A 42 13.57 8.02 0.56
C MET A 42 13.61 8.19 2.08
N GLN A 43 12.47 8.07 2.78
CA GLN A 43 12.32 8.57 4.15
C GLN A 43 13.31 8.03 5.17
N GLY A 44 13.79 6.79 4.97
CA GLY A 44 14.74 6.10 5.86
C GLY A 44 16.21 6.31 5.50
N LEU A 45 16.52 7.03 4.42
CA LEU A 45 17.89 7.26 4.00
C LEU A 45 18.62 8.20 4.98
N PRO A 46 19.87 7.87 5.36
CA PRO A 46 20.62 8.67 6.33
C PRO A 46 21.05 10.02 5.75
N ASP A 47 21.43 10.03 4.49
CA ASP A 47 21.88 11.24 3.81
C ASP A 47 20.71 11.98 3.17
N PHE A 48 20.66 13.28 3.36
CA PHE A 48 19.60 14.10 2.78
C PHE A 48 19.77 14.19 1.27
N ILE A 49 18.74 13.77 0.54
CA ILE A 49 18.68 13.96 -0.90
C ILE A 49 18.37 15.41 -1.18
N GLU A 50 19.20 16.08 -1.99
CA GLU A 50 19.01 17.48 -2.34
C GLU A 50 17.61 17.72 -2.96
N THR A 51 16.99 18.83 -2.57
CA THR A 51 15.62 19.18 -2.98
C THR A 51 15.44 19.18 -4.49
N GLU A 52 16.40 19.72 -5.24
CA GLU A 52 16.34 19.76 -6.72
C GLU A 52 16.41 18.35 -7.34
N VAL A 53 17.13 17.42 -6.72
CA VAL A 53 17.17 16.01 -7.15
C VAL A 53 15.81 15.37 -6.95
N LYS A 54 15.16 15.59 -5.80
CA LYS A 54 13.80 15.11 -5.55
C LYS A 54 12.81 15.67 -6.56
N ILE A 55 12.85 16.98 -6.82
CA ILE A 55 11.99 17.65 -7.79
C ILE A 55 12.17 17.05 -9.19
N ALA A 56 13.40 16.88 -9.65
CA ALA A 56 13.69 16.31 -10.95
C ALA A 56 13.14 14.87 -11.06
N TYR A 57 13.38 14.06 -10.03
CA TYR A 57 12.92 12.67 -9.97
C TYR A 57 11.40 12.55 -9.95
N LEU A 58 10.72 13.30 -9.05
CA LEU A 58 9.26 13.28 -8.96
C LEU A 58 8.59 13.78 -10.26
N ASN A 59 9.14 14.82 -10.89
CA ASN A 59 8.66 15.27 -12.20
C ASN A 59 8.84 14.21 -13.30
N GLN A 60 9.90 13.40 -13.24
CA GLN A 60 10.04 12.26 -14.14
C GLN A 60 9.02 11.17 -13.85
N LEU A 61 8.73 10.86 -12.57
CA LEU A 61 7.70 9.91 -12.17
C LEU A 61 6.29 10.35 -12.61
N LEU A 62 5.98 11.64 -12.55
CA LEU A 62 4.72 12.19 -13.05
C LEU A 62 4.50 11.95 -14.55
N ARG A 63 5.59 11.93 -15.34
CA ARG A 63 5.54 11.61 -16.78
C ARG A 63 5.27 10.14 -17.07
N VAL A 64 5.56 9.25 -16.11
CA VAL A 64 5.28 7.82 -16.27
C VAL A 64 3.77 7.55 -16.29
N GLY A 65 2.98 8.34 -15.59
CA GLY A 65 1.52 8.21 -15.56
C GLY A 65 1.00 7.16 -14.57
N PHE A 66 1.68 6.96 -13.45
CA PHE A 66 1.14 6.16 -12.34
C PHE A 66 -0.22 6.69 -11.88
N HIS A 67 -1.08 5.81 -11.36
CA HIS A 67 -2.37 6.25 -10.83
C HIS A 67 -2.18 7.24 -9.67
N THR A 68 -1.24 6.95 -8.77
CA THR A 68 -0.95 7.78 -7.59
C THR A 68 0.56 7.88 -7.39
N LEU A 69 1.02 9.03 -6.91
CA LEU A 69 2.39 9.27 -6.48
C LEU A 69 2.39 9.67 -5.01
N ASP A 70 2.99 8.85 -4.15
CA ASP A 70 3.29 9.20 -2.75
C ASP A 70 4.52 10.12 -2.72
N CYS A 71 4.25 11.42 -2.79
CA CYS A 71 5.23 12.44 -3.16
C CYS A 71 5.86 13.16 -1.96
N GLY A 72 5.35 12.98 -0.74
CA GLY A 72 5.86 13.75 0.39
C GLY A 72 5.16 13.48 1.71
N SER A 73 5.56 14.23 2.74
CA SER A 73 5.05 14.03 4.09
C SER A 73 4.93 15.35 4.85
N PHE A 74 3.83 15.50 5.58
CA PHE A 74 3.59 16.58 6.53
C PHE A 74 3.77 16.12 7.99
N VAL A 75 4.53 15.07 8.18
CA VAL A 75 5.03 14.64 9.49
C VAL A 75 6.15 15.58 9.94
N SER A 76 6.36 15.68 11.25
CA SER A 76 7.40 16.56 11.81
C SER A 76 8.77 16.30 11.17
N PRO A 77 9.49 17.33 10.70
CA PRO A 77 10.86 17.19 10.20
C PRO A 77 11.86 16.62 11.23
N LYS A 78 11.53 16.66 12.52
CA LYS A 78 12.33 15.99 13.56
C LYS A 78 12.20 14.47 13.50
N ALA A 79 11.01 13.97 13.11
CA ALA A 79 10.77 12.53 12.97
C ALA A 79 11.24 12.02 11.61
N ILE A 80 10.99 12.79 10.54
CA ILE A 80 11.38 12.42 9.17
C ILE A 80 12.16 13.59 8.53
N PRO A 81 13.46 13.73 8.83
CA PRO A 81 14.28 14.83 8.32
C PRO A 81 14.36 14.87 6.79
N GLN A 82 14.29 13.70 6.15
CA GLN A 82 14.36 13.55 4.69
C GLN A 82 13.22 14.28 3.97
N MET A 83 12.05 14.44 4.61
CA MET A 83 10.85 15.04 4.01
C MET A 83 10.63 16.50 4.44
N ARG A 84 11.63 17.16 5.06
CA ARG A 84 11.51 18.56 5.55
C ARG A 84 11.22 19.60 4.47
N ASP A 85 11.51 19.26 3.23
CA ASP A 85 11.38 20.08 2.02
C ASP A 85 10.13 19.79 1.19
N THR A 86 9.20 18.97 1.69
CA THR A 86 7.96 18.58 0.97
C THR A 86 7.22 19.79 0.37
N ARG A 87 7.11 20.91 1.09
CA ARG A 87 6.44 22.13 0.60
C ARG A 87 7.13 22.72 -0.62
N GLU A 88 8.45 22.81 -0.59
CA GLU A 88 9.23 23.31 -1.72
C GLU A 88 9.15 22.39 -2.91
N VAL A 89 9.26 21.09 -2.69
CA VAL A 89 9.10 20.07 -3.73
C VAL A 89 7.74 20.22 -4.41
N LEU A 90 6.63 20.25 -3.65
CA LEU A 90 5.27 20.39 -4.19
C LEU A 90 5.13 21.64 -5.06
N SER A 91 5.71 22.77 -4.65
CA SER A 91 5.61 24.03 -5.39
C SER A 91 6.29 24.01 -6.77
N LYS A 92 7.13 23.00 -7.04
CA LYS A 92 7.93 22.89 -8.27
C LYS A 92 7.56 21.64 -9.10
N LEU A 93 6.49 20.91 -8.72
CA LEU A 93 5.99 19.80 -9.53
C LEU A 93 5.26 20.30 -10.76
N ASP A 94 5.54 19.72 -11.92
CA ASP A 94 4.85 19.98 -13.17
C ASP A 94 3.65 19.03 -13.34
N LEU A 95 2.47 19.51 -13.02
CA LEU A 95 1.21 18.77 -13.11
C LEU A 95 0.43 19.04 -14.40
N SER A 96 1.00 19.80 -15.35
CA SER A 96 0.29 20.28 -16.55
C SER A 96 -0.10 19.16 -17.50
N ASN A 97 0.65 18.05 -17.53
CA ASN A 97 0.47 16.96 -18.50
C ASN A 97 0.38 15.58 -17.83
N THR A 98 -0.23 15.51 -16.65
CA THR A 98 -0.39 14.24 -15.94
C THR A 98 -1.78 14.11 -15.34
N ASN A 99 -2.28 12.87 -15.25
CA ASN A 99 -3.47 12.51 -14.49
C ASN A 99 -3.11 11.83 -13.15
N THR A 100 -1.82 11.74 -12.84
CA THR A 100 -1.33 11.16 -11.59
C THR A 100 -1.82 11.97 -10.39
N LYS A 101 -2.44 11.31 -9.44
CA LYS A 101 -2.93 11.92 -8.22
C LYS A 101 -1.83 11.95 -7.17
N LEU A 102 -1.68 13.07 -6.47
CA LEU A 102 -0.68 13.18 -5.41
C LEU A 102 -1.24 12.68 -4.08
N LEU A 103 -0.41 11.92 -3.38
CA LEU A 103 -0.63 11.48 -2.00
C LEU A 103 0.47 12.05 -1.11
N ALA A 104 0.10 12.51 0.07
CA ALA A 104 1.05 12.93 1.10
C ALA A 104 0.72 12.28 2.44
N ILE A 105 1.75 11.81 3.15
CA ILE A 105 1.59 11.19 4.47
C ILE A 105 1.42 12.22 5.56
N VAL A 106 0.49 11.95 6.46
CA VAL A 106 0.21 12.74 7.66
C VAL A 106 0.19 11.83 8.90
N ALA A 107 0.49 12.37 10.08
CA ALA A 107 0.48 11.61 11.33
C ALA A 107 -0.46 12.20 12.41
N ASN A 108 -1.07 13.35 12.14
CA ASN A 108 -1.98 14.04 13.05
C ASN A 108 -2.81 15.12 12.31
N GLU A 109 -3.76 15.72 13.03
CA GLU A 109 -4.68 16.72 12.49
C GLU A 109 -3.97 17.96 11.95
N ARG A 110 -2.88 18.41 12.62
CA ARG A 110 -2.10 19.57 12.18
C ARG A 110 -1.49 19.31 10.80
N GLY A 111 -0.83 18.17 10.62
CA GLY A 111 -0.24 17.80 9.34
C GLY A 111 -1.32 17.60 8.26
N ALA A 112 -2.46 17.04 8.64
CA ALA A 112 -3.59 16.85 7.73
C ALA A 112 -4.20 18.18 7.28
N ALA A 113 -4.43 19.12 8.20
CA ALA A 113 -4.94 20.45 7.88
C ALA A 113 -4.00 21.19 6.94
N GLU A 114 -2.70 21.12 7.19
CA GLU A 114 -1.69 21.74 6.35
C GLU A 114 -1.63 21.09 4.95
N ALA A 115 -1.56 19.76 4.87
CA ALA A 115 -1.54 19.04 3.59
C ALA A 115 -2.81 19.28 2.77
N ALA A 116 -3.96 19.38 3.43
CA ALA A 116 -5.25 19.58 2.77
C ALA A 116 -5.42 20.98 2.14
N ASP A 117 -4.61 21.96 2.52
CA ASP A 117 -4.62 23.30 1.90
C ASP A 117 -3.94 23.32 0.51
N TYR A 118 -3.14 22.31 0.18
CA TYR A 118 -2.57 22.15 -1.17
C TYR A 118 -3.61 21.56 -2.13
N GLN A 119 -4.00 22.32 -3.13
CA GLN A 119 -5.02 21.86 -4.11
C GLN A 119 -4.54 20.64 -4.91
N GLU A 120 -3.24 20.54 -5.14
CA GLU A 120 -2.58 19.48 -5.89
C GLU A 120 -2.67 18.11 -5.19
N ILE A 121 -2.73 18.08 -3.88
CA ILE A 121 -2.87 16.85 -3.11
C ILE A 121 -4.29 16.33 -3.21
N THR A 122 -4.44 15.11 -3.69
CA THR A 122 -5.73 14.40 -3.76
C THR A 122 -5.94 13.54 -2.52
N TYR A 123 -4.90 12.84 -2.09
CA TYR A 123 -4.96 11.85 -1.02
C TYR A 123 -4.12 12.25 0.19
N LEU A 124 -4.68 12.08 1.38
CA LEU A 124 -3.92 12.05 2.62
C LEU A 124 -3.73 10.61 3.05
N GLY A 125 -2.49 10.19 3.32
CA GLY A 125 -2.18 8.86 3.80
C GLY A 125 -1.96 8.87 5.32
N TYR A 126 -2.62 8.00 6.06
CA TYR A 126 -2.40 7.84 7.50
C TYR A 126 -2.02 6.39 7.84
N PRO A 127 -0.88 6.16 8.55
CA PRO A 127 -0.47 4.82 8.98
C PRO A 127 -1.18 4.43 10.29
N PHE A 128 -2.25 3.66 10.18
CA PHE A 128 -2.95 3.04 11.30
C PHE A 128 -2.45 1.61 11.47
N SER A 129 -2.11 1.19 12.69
CA SER A 129 -1.63 -0.16 12.95
C SER A 129 -2.63 -1.00 13.74
N VAL A 130 -2.70 -2.29 13.40
CA VAL A 130 -3.42 -3.29 14.22
C VAL A 130 -2.57 -3.80 15.41
N SER A 131 -1.27 -3.43 15.47
CA SER A 131 -0.36 -3.70 16.57
C SER A 131 -0.22 -2.47 17.45
N GLU A 132 -0.58 -2.56 18.72
CA GLU A 132 -0.46 -1.48 19.70
C GLU A 132 0.98 -1.01 19.86
N THR A 133 1.90 -1.96 19.98
CA THR A 133 3.33 -1.66 20.13
C THR A 133 3.87 -0.88 18.94
N PHE A 134 3.49 -1.28 17.72
CA PHE A 134 3.92 -0.55 16.52
C PHE A 134 3.24 0.81 16.39
N GLN A 135 1.95 0.91 16.72
CA GLN A 135 1.22 2.17 16.66
C GLN A 135 1.89 3.24 17.53
N ILE A 136 2.23 2.88 18.78
CA ILE A 136 2.95 3.78 19.69
C ILE A 136 4.31 4.17 19.12
N ARG A 137 5.09 3.23 18.59
CA ARG A 137 6.42 3.49 18.03
C ARG A 137 6.36 4.39 16.80
N ASN A 138 5.39 4.16 15.92
CA ASN A 138 5.32 4.82 14.62
C ASN A 138 4.71 6.22 14.69
N THR A 139 3.65 6.40 15.50
CA THR A 139 2.91 7.67 15.53
C THR A 139 2.87 8.32 16.92
N ASN A 140 3.54 7.73 17.91
CA ASN A 140 3.49 8.15 19.32
C ASN A 140 2.05 8.31 19.82
N ALA A 141 1.21 7.32 19.53
CA ALA A 141 -0.19 7.23 19.95
C ALA A 141 -0.61 5.78 20.16
N THR A 142 -1.51 5.54 21.08
CA THR A 142 -2.21 4.25 21.20
C THR A 142 -3.12 4.01 20.00
N ILE A 143 -3.62 2.78 19.83
CA ILE A 143 -4.64 2.49 18.81
C ILE A 143 -5.90 3.33 19.08
N GLU A 144 -6.33 3.45 20.34
CA GLU A 144 -7.50 4.25 20.71
C GLU A 144 -7.34 5.73 20.34
N GLU A 145 -6.21 6.33 20.70
CA GLU A 145 -5.87 7.71 20.31
C GLU A 145 -5.79 7.86 18.78
N SER A 146 -5.29 6.84 18.08
CA SER A 146 -5.20 6.85 16.62
C SER A 146 -6.56 6.76 15.95
N VAL A 147 -7.54 6.09 16.55
CA VAL A 147 -8.94 6.11 16.07
C VAL A 147 -9.50 7.54 16.10
N GLU A 148 -9.27 8.28 17.19
CA GLU A 148 -9.73 9.67 17.29
C GLU A 148 -9.00 10.58 16.29
N ARG A 149 -7.69 10.38 16.08
CA ARG A 149 -6.94 11.09 15.02
C ARG A 149 -7.49 10.79 13.63
N VAL A 150 -7.79 9.52 13.33
CA VAL A 150 -8.37 9.12 12.04
C VAL A 150 -9.71 9.80 11.81
N LYS A 151 -10.58 9.89 12.83
CA LYS A 151 -11.85 10.63 12.73
C LYS A 151 -11.63 12.11 12.38
N ALA A 152 -10.76 12.79 13.13
CA ALA A 152 -10.45 14.19 12.89
C ALA A 152 -9.81 14.43 11.50
N ILE A 153 -8.91 13.55 11.06
CA ILE A 153 -8.30 13.63 9.71
C ILE A 153 -9.36 13.40 8.63
N GLN A 154 -10.28 12.45 8.83
CA GLN A 154 -11.36 12.19 7.89
C GLN A 154 -12.31 13.40 7.77
N GLU A 155 -12.64 14.06 8.87
CA GLU A 155 -13.42 15.31 8.85
C GLU A 155 -12.72 16.42 8.04
N ILE A 156 -11.40 16.56 8.21
CA ILE A 156 -10.59 17.50 7.40
C ILE A 156 -10.64 17.10 5.92
N CYS A 157 -10.51 15.81 5.60
CA CYS A 157 -10.58 15.32 4.23
C CYS A 157 -11.92 15.66 3.58
N VAL A 158 -13.03 15.39 4.26
CA VAL A 158 -14.38 15.72 3.76
C VAL A 158 -14.52 17.23 3.55
N LEU A 159 -14.13 18.05 4.55
CA LEU A 159 -14.24 19.52 4.46
C LEU A 159 -13.42 20.11 3.32
N LYS A 160 -12.25 19.55 3.04
CA LYS A 160 -11.30 20.05 2.03
C LYS A 160 -11.38 19.30 0.68
N ASN A 161 -12.38 18.43 0.50
CA ASN A 161 -12.56 17.61 -0.70
C ASN A 161 -11.31 16.76 -1.03
N LYS A 162 -10.72 16.14 0.01
CA LYS A 162 -9.64 15.17 -0.09
C LYS A 162 -10.17 13.77 0.23
N GLN A 163 -9.37 12.75 -0.05
CA GLN A 163 -9.69 11.37 0.35
C GLN A 163 -8.61 10.84 1.28
N LEU A 164 -9.04 10.15 2.33
CA LEU A 164 -8.12 9.48 3.23
C LEU A 164 -7.78 8.08 2.70
N VAL A 165 -6.49 7.79 2.55
CA VAL A 165 -5.95 6.43 2.35
C VAL A 165 -5.47 5.94 3.71
N LEU A 166 -6.12 4.90 4.23
CA LEU A 166 -5.75 4.32 5.51
C LEU A 166 -4.86 3.11 5.28
N TYR A 167 -3.58 3.23 5.65
CA TYR A 167 -2.64 2.12 5.65
C TYR A 167 -2.88 1.26 6.89
N ILE A 168 -3.22 -0.02 6.71
CA ILE A 168 -3.39 -0.98 7.82
C ILE A 168 -2.04 -1.63 8.08
N SER A 169 -1.19 -0.96 8.84
CA SER A 169 0.14 -1.43 9.21
C SER A 169 0.08 -2.67 10.09
N MET A 170 1.08 -3.55 9.99
CA MET A 170 1.10 -4.88 10.61
C MET A 170 -0.09 -5.76 10.20
N GLY A 171 -0.64 -5.49 9.01
CA GLY A 171 -1.83 -6.16 8.48
C GLY A 171 -1.65 -7.68 8.24
N PHE A 172 -0.42 -8.18 8.23
CA PHE A 172 -0.12 -9.60 8.01
C PHE A 172 0.65 -10.24 9.16
N GLY A 173 0.80 -9.55 10.27
CA GLY A 173 1.52 -10.01 11.45
C GLY A 173 2.46 -8.95 12.01
N ASN A 174 2.99 -9.21 13.22
CA ASN A 174 3.93 -8.32 13.88
C ASN A 174 5.02 -9.09 14.64
N PRO A 175 6.22 -8.50 14.83
CA PRO A 175 7.31 -9.14 15.54
C PRO A 175 7.30 -8.87 17.05
N TYR A 176 6.27 -8.19 17.58
CA TYR A 176 6.21 -7.72 18.96
C TYR A 176 5.46 -8.64 19.91
N GLY A 177 4.79 -9.68 19.37
CA GLY A 177 3.94 -10.56 20.15
C GLY A 177 2.55 -9.96 20.46
N ASP A 178 2.17 -8.86 19.82
CA ASP A 178 0.82 -8.34 19.91
C ASP A 178 -0.16 -9.33 19.25
N PRO A 179 -1.39 -9.45 19.78
CA PRO A 179 -2.39 -10.34 19.21
C PRO A 179 -2.65 -10.00 17.74
N TRP A 180 -2.58 -11.01 16.88
CA TRP A 180 -2.84 -10.88 15.46
C TRP A 180 -3.54 -12.13 14.90
N ASN A 181 -4.54 -11.90 14.12
CA ASN A 181 -5.15 -12.83 13.16
C ASN A 181 -5.85 -12.02 12.07
N ALA A 182 -6.33 -12.69 11.03
CA ALA A 182 -6.98 -12.01 9.91
C ALA A 182 -8.29 -11.32 10.32
N GLU A 183 -9.01 -11.88 11.28
CA GLU A 183 -10.27 -11.33 11.80
C GLU A 183 -10.03 -9.97 12.46
N VAL A 184 -8.93 -9.79 13.19
CA VAL A 184 -8.55 -8.48 13.77
C VAL A 184 -8.39 -7.43 12.67
N VAL A 185 -7.76 -7.79 11.55
CA VAL A 185 -7.59 -6.87 10.40
C VAL A 185 -8.94 -6.52 9.77
N MET A 186 -9.78 -7.52 9.54
CA MET A 186 -11.12 -7.33 8.98
C MET A 186 -12.01 -6.47 9.89
N ASP A 187 -11.95 -6.68 11.20
CA ASP A 187 -12.68 -5.88 12.19
C ASP A 187 -12.25 -4.41 12.17
N TRP A 188 -10.95 -4.13 12.01
CA TRP A 188 -10.46 -2.77 11.89
C TRP A 188 -10.87 -2.12 10.58
N VAL A 189 -10.83 -2.85 9.46
CA VAL A 189 -11.37 -2.34 8.18
C VAL A 189 -12.85 -2.00 8.32
N ASP A 190 -13.68 -2.87 8.94
CA ASP A 190 -15.10 -2.61 9.18
C ASP A 190 -15.32 -1.36 10.04
N LYS A 191 -14.62 -1.24 11.18
CA LYS A 191 -14.71 -0.08 12.06
C LYS A 191 -14.36 1.22 11.34
N MET A 192 -13.30 1.23 10.57
CA MET A 192 -12.85 2.42 9.84
C MET A 192 -13.75 2.74 8.64
N ALA A 193 -14.29 1.75 7.96
CA ALA A 193 -15.27 1.94 6.88
C ALA A 193 -16.56 2.62 7.38
N ARG A 194 -16.97 2.37 8.63
CA ARG A 194 -18.09 3.07 9.29
C ARG A 194 -17.82 4.56 9.56
N LEU A 195 -16.56 4.97 9.53
CA LEU A 195 -16.14 6.39 9.57
C LEU A 195 -16.10 7.03 8.18
N ASP A 196 -16.72 6.39 7.18
CA ASP A 196 -16.74 6.83 5.78
C ASP A 196 -15.36 6.84 5.10
N ILE A 197 -14.41 6.06 5.59
CA ILE A 197 -13.13 5.84 4.91
C ILE A 197 -13.35 4.82 3.79
N ARG A 198 -12.87 5.14 2.58
CA ARG A 198 -13.15 4.36 1.38
C ARG A 198 -11.95 3.67 0.77
N ILE A 199 -10.74 4.07 1.14
CA ILE A 199 -9.49 3.55 0.57
C ILE A 199 -8.62 2.98 1.69
N PHE A 200 -8.30 1.69 1.57
CA PHE A 200 -7.46 0.97 2.50
C PHE A 200 -6.26 0.37 1.77
N SER A 201 -5.07 0.41 2.38
CA SER A 201 -3.90 -0.30 1.89
C SER A 201 -3.42 -1.28 2.96
N LEU A 202 -3.62 -2.58 2.73
CA LEU A 202 -3.17 -3.63 3.67
C LEU A 202 -1.66 -3.74 3.59
N SER A 203 -0.98 -3.43 4.71
CA SER A 203 0.47 -3.26 4.73
C SER A 203 1.18 -4.42 5.39
N ASP A 204 2.07 -5.06 4.63
CA ASP A 204 3.00 -6.11 5.07
C ASP A 204 4.28 -5.48 5.63
N THR A 205 4.11 -4.69 6.69
CA THR A 205 5.12 -3.76 7.24
C THR A 205 6.48 -4.39 7.53
N VAL A 206 6.50 -5.69 7.82
CA VAL A 206 7.72 -6.46 8.16
C VAL A 206 7.98 -7.62 7.20
N GLY A 207 7.25 -7.71 6.10
CA GLY A 207 7.49 -8.72 5.06
C GLY A 207 7.08 -10.15 5.40
N VAL A 208 6.23 -10.35 6.41
CA VAL A 208 5.83 -11.69 6.91
C VAL A 208 4.61 -12.29 6.20
N SER A 209 3.98 -11.54 5.28
CA SER A 209 2.87 -12.06 4.50
C SER A 209 3.29 -13.25 3.63
N ASN A 210 2.35 -14.12 3.39
CA ASN A 210 2.48 -15.24 2.47
C ASN A 210 1.23 -15.37 1.59
N PRO A 211 1.25 -16.15 0.50
CA PRO A 211 0.10 -16.29 -0.40
C PRO A 211 -1.21 -16.67 0.30
N GLN A 212 -1.14 -17.48 1.36
CA GLN A 212 -2.33 -17.93 2.09
C GLN A 212 -2.97 -16.78 2.87
N SER A 213 -2.18 -16.02 3.65
CA SER A 213 -2.68 -14.88 4.41
C SER A 213 -3.19 -13.75 3.51
N ILE A 214 -2.49 -13.50 2.40
CA ILE A 214 -2.90 -12.53 1.39
C ILE A 214 -4.23 -12.95 0.77
N SER A 215 -4.32 -14.19 0.25
CA SER A 215 -5.56 -14.71 -0.36
C SER A 215 -6.73 -14.65 0.61
N TYR A 216 -6.51 -15.05 1.87
CA TYR A 216 -7.57 -15.04 2.87
C TYR A 216 -8.13 -13.64 3.10
N LEU A 217 -7.27 -12.64 3.33
CA LEU A 217 -7.73 -11.27 3.58
C LEU A 217 -8.45 -10.66 2.36
N PHE A 218 -7.87 -10.76 1.17
CA PHE A 218 -8.47 -10.13 -0.02
C PHE A 218 -9.75 -10.84 -0.47
N SER A 219 -9.81 -12.18 -0.42
CA SER A 219 -11.01 -12.93 -0.80
C SER A 219 -12.20 -12.71 0.14
N ASN A 220 -11.96 -12.32 1.39
CA ASN A 220 -13.01 -11.99 2.34
C ASN A 220 -13.40 -10.51 2.29
N LEU A 221 -12.42 -9.59 2.27
CA LEU A 221 -12.69 -8.16 2.35
C LEU A 221 -13.29 -7.59 1.07
N ILE A 222 -12.77 -7.94 -0.11
CA ILE A 222 -13.22 -7.33 -1.37
C ILE A 222 -14.70 -7.64 -1.66
N PRO A 223 -15.16 -8.90 -1.57
CA PRO A 223 -16.60 -9.18 -1.78
C PRO A 223 -17.50 -8.61 -0.68
N ALA A 224 -17.01 -8.54 0.57
CA ALA A 224 -17.79 -8.01 1.69
C ALA A 224 -18.00 -6.49 1.58
N TYR A 225 -17.05 -5.78 0.97
CA TYR A 225 -17.04 -4.33 0.86
C TYR A 225 -16.86 -3.84 -0.58
N PRO A 226 -17.83 -4.08 -1.49
CA PRO A 226 -17.69 -3.77 -2.92
C PRO A 226 -17.55 -2.25 -3.22
N ASN A 227 -17.83 -1.40 -2.24
CA ASN A 227 -17.70 0.06 -2.35
C ASN A 227 -16.39 0.60 -1.75
N LEU A 228 -15.52 -0.28 -1.24
CA LEU A 228 -14.21 0.09 -0.74
C LEU A 228 -13.14 -0.25 -1.77
N GLU A 229 -12.13 0.61 -1.86
CA GLU A 229 -10.89 0.33 -2.56
C GLU A 229 -9.90 -0.29 -1.57
N ILE A 230 -9.61 -1.58 -1.75
CA ILE A 230 -8.70 -2.33 -0.87
C ILE A 230 -7.46 -2.68 -1.67
N GLY A 231 -6.36 -2.02 -1.35
CA GLY A 231 -5.06 -2.16 -1.98
C GLY A 231 -4.07 -2.99 -1.17
N ALA A 232 -2.96 -3.31 -1.79
CA ALA A 232 -1.85 -4.07 -1.24
C ALA A 232 -0.57 -3.23 -1.19
N HIS A 233 -0.02 -3.06 0.02
CA HIS A 233 1.30 -2.49 0.26
C HIS A 233 2.21 -3.61 0.81
N LEU A 234 2.82 -4.36 -0.10
CA LEU A 234 3.57 -5.57 0.23
C LEU A 234 5.07 -5.30 0.29
N HIS A 235 5.71 -5.84 1.32
CA HIS A 235 7.16 -5.94 1.37
C HIS A 235 7.61 -7.30 0.84
N THR A 236 8.67 -7.31 0.05
CA THR A 236 9.05 -8.49 -0.70
C THR A 236 10.55 -8.70 -0.80
N GLN A 237 10.92 -9.95 -1.07
CA GLN A 237 12.26 -10.37 -1.43
C GLN A 237 12.27 -10.84 -2.89
N PRO A 238 13.44 -10.95 -3.54
CA PRO A 238 13.54 -11.36 -4.95
C PRO A 238 12.91 -12.72 -5.28
N ASN A 239 12.77 -13.59 -4.29
CA ASN A 239 12.28 -14.95 -4.46
C ASN A 239 10.79 -15.14 -4.12
N ASN A 240 10.09 -14.12 -3.56
CA ASN A 240 8.71 -14.28 -3.10
C ASN A 240 7.71 -13.23 -3.62
N TRP A 241 8.18 -12.21 -4.31
CA TRP A 241 7.32 -11.10 -4.76
C TRP A 241 6.18 -11.56 -5.68
N ARG A 242 6.48 -12.49 -6.61
CA ARG A 242 5.53 -12.90 -7.64
C ARG A 242 4.33 -13.62 -7.07
N GLU A 243 4.54 -14.54 -6.14
CA GLU A 243 3.46 -15.29 -5.49
C GLU A 243 2.59 -14.40 -4.61
N LYS A 244 3.17 -13.38 -3.95
CA LYS A 244 2.42 -12.39 -3.17
C LYS A 244 1.53 -11.53 -4.06
N VAL A 245 2.05 -11.01 -5.17
CA VAL A 245 1.27 -10.24 -6.16
C VAL A 245 0.16 -11.09 -6.74
N HIS A 246 0.48 -12.33 -7.14
CA HIS A 246 -0.51 -13.26 -7.69
C HIS A 246 -1.64 -13.53 -6.70
N ALA A 247 -1.32 -13.79 -5.44
CA ALA A 247 -2.31 -14.02 -4.38
C ALA A 247 -3.25 -12.83 -4.18
N ALA A 248 -2.73 -11.60 -4.16
CA ALA A 248 -3.57 -10.41 -4.03
C ALA A 248 -4.44 -10.19 -5.28
N PHE A 249 -3.83 -10.21 -6.47
CA PHE A 249 -4.53 -9.95 -7.73
C PHE A 249 -5.61 -10.98 -8.02
N SER A 250 -5.33 -12.28 -7.84
CA SER A 250 -6.29 -13.36 -8.07
C SER A 250 -7.50 -13.31 -7.12
N ASN A 251 -7.39 -12.59 -6.01
CA ASN A 251 -8.47 -12.36 -5.08
C ASN A 251 -9.08 -10.93 -5.17
N GLY A 252 -8.89 -10.26 -6.33
CA GLY A 252 -9.60 -9.04 -6.69
C GLY A 252 -8.90 -7.73 -6.31
N CYS A 253 -7.68 -7.77 -5.77
CA CYS A 253 -6.91 -6.55 -5.52
C CYS A 253 -6.50 -5.88 -6.85
N LEU A 254 -6.84 -4.61 -7.00
CA LEU A 254 -6.52 -3.82 -8.20
C LEU A 254 -5.64 -2.61 -7.91
N ARG A 255 -5.35 -2.31 -6.63
CA ARG A 255 -4.47 -1.25 -6.19
C ARG A 255 -3.21 -1.82 -5.55
N PHE A 256 -2.06 -1.45 -6.08
CA PHE A 256 -0.76 -1.94 -5.60
C PHE A 256 0.20 -0.78 -5.36
N ASP A 257 0.74 -0.73 -4.16
CA ASP A 257 1.79 0.20 -3.79
C ASP A 257 3.15 -0.46 -4.08
N ALA A 258 4.08 0.32 -4.63
CA ALA A 258 5.43 -0.14 -4.93
C ALA A 258 6.42 1.03 -4.90
N ALA A 259 7.68 0.72 -4.87
CA ALA A 259 8.75 1.69 -5.03
C ALA A 259 9.78 1.17 -6.04
N MET A 260 10.30 2.04 -6.89
CA MET A 260 11.33 1.65 -7.84
C MET A 260 12.49 0.97 -7.13
N LYS A 261 12.94 -0.16 -7.70
CA LYS A 261 14.02 -1.03 -7.18
C LYS A 261 13.73 -1.66 -5.81
N GLY A 262 12.50 -1.53 -5.29
CA GLY A 262 12.11 -2.04 -3.99
C GLY A 262 12.77 -1.31 -2.81
N PHE A 263 13.28 -0.10 -3.03
CA PHE A 263 13.84 0.71 -1.95
C PHE A 263 12.79 1.08 -0.90
N GLY A 264 13.28 1.33 0.34
CA GLY A 264 12.44 1.66 1.48
C GLY A 264 12.12 0.44 2.33
N GLY A 265 11.15 0.61 3.17
CA GLY A 265 10.77 -0.26 4.27
C GLY A 265 10.60 0.57 5.52
N CYS A 266 9.87 0.08 6.50
CA CYS A 266 9.60 0.88 7.70
C CYS A 266 10.83 0.94 8.62
N PRO A 267 11.48 2.11 8.79
CA PRO A 267 12.65 2.25 9.66
C PRO A 267 12.35 1.98 11.14
N MET A 268 11.06 1.95 11.52
CA MET A 268 10.60 1.63 12.87
C MET A 268 10.33 0.14 13.08
N ALA A 269 10.39 -0.68 12.01
CA ALA A 269 10.36 -2.14 12.12
C ALA A 269 11.73 -2.64 12.59
N LYS A 270 11.75 -3.59 13.54
CA LYS A 270 12.99 -4.21 14.02
C LYS A 270 13.57 -5.13 12.98
N ASP A 271 14.91 -5.07 12.84
CA ASP A 271 15.78 -6.05 12.20
C ASP A 271 15.46 -6.43 10.73
N ASP A 272 16.47 -6.67 9.91
CA ASP A 272 16.44 -7.09 8.50
C ASP A 272 15.26 -6.51 7.67
N LEU A 273 15.37 -5.22 7.32
CA LEU A 273 14.37 -4.51 6.51
C LEU A 273 14.11 -5.28 5.21
N THR A 274 12.95 -5.89 5.11
CA THR A 274 12.44 -6.34 3.82
C THR A 274 12.00 -5.10 3.03
N GLY A 275 12.55 -4.91 1.83
CA GLY A 275 12.24 -3.75 1.01
C GLY A 275 10.79 -3.73 0.50
N ASN A 276 10.38 -2.59 -0.03
CA ASN A 276 9.10 -2.45 -0.72
C ASN A 276 9.00 -3.43 -1.91
N MET A 277 7.79 -3.66 -2.38
CA MET A 277 7.56 -4.27 -3.70
C MET A 277 8.25 -3.42 -4.77
N ALA A 278 9.10 -4.03 -5.59
CA ALA A 278 9.72 -3.32 -6.68
C ALA A 278 8.72 -3.01 -7.81
N THR A 279 8.65 -1.77 -8.24
CA THR A 279 7.70 -1.31 -9.28
C THR A 279 7.91 -2.06 -10.60
N GLU A 280 9.15 -2.31 -10.99
CA GLU A 280 9.49 -3.10 -12.18
C GLU A 280 8.95 -4.53 -12.13
N ASN A 281 8.85 -5.13 -10.94
CA ASN A 281 8.26 -6.45 -10.75
C ASN A 281 6.74 -6.44 -11.02
N LEU A 282 6.03 -5.42 -10.52
CA LEU A 282 4.61 -5.24 -10.81
C LEU A 282 4.36 -5.01 -12.29
N LEU A 283 5.18 -4.15 -12.94
CA LEU A 283 5.07 -3.90 -14.37
C LEU A 283 5.29 -5.18 -15.19
N SER A 284 6.30 -5.98 -14.82
CA SER A 284 6.56 -7.28 -15.48
C SER A 284 5.36 -8.21 -15.33
N TYR A 285 4.87 -8.41 -14.10
CA TYR A 285 3.76 -9.33 -13.82
C TYR A 285 2.48 -8.92 -14.56
N PHE A 286 2.09 -7.65 -14.50
CA PHE A 286 0.86 -7.18 -15.12
C PHE A 286 0.95 -7.08 -16.64
N THR A 287 2.15 -6.86 -17.20
CA THR A 287 2.37 -6.97 -18.65
C THR A 287 2.23 -8.41 -19.13
N GLU A 288 2.83 -9.38 -18.43
CA GLU A 288 2.70 -10.81 -18.74
C GLU A 288 1.25 -11.29 -18.65
N THR A 289 0.51 -10.80 -17.66
CA THR A 289 -0.91 -11.14 -17.47
C THR A 289 -1.86 -10.25 -18.30
N LYS A 290 -1.31 -9.41 -19.19
CA LYS A 290 -2.04 -8.54 -20.14
C LYS A 290 -3.03 -7.59 -19.50
N GLN A 291 -2.69 -7.07 -18.31
CA GLN A 291 -3.50 -6.06 -17.65
C GLN A 291 -3.17 -4.65 -18.15
N ASN A 292 -4.14 -3.74 -18.05
CA ASN A 292 -3.92 -2.33 -18.39
C ASN A 292 -3.25 -1.59 -17.22
N LEU A 293 -2.08 -1.01 -17.46
CA LEU A 293 -1.31 -0.29 -16.45
C LEU A 293 -1.41 1.24 -16.58
N GLY A 294 -1.80 1.74 -17.75
CA GLY A 294 -1.88 3.17 -18.00
C GLY A 294 -0.55 3.92 -17.96
N VAL A 295 0.59 3.22 -17.98
CA VAL A 295 1.93 3.82 -17.82
C VAL A 295 2.66 3.95 -19.15
N ASP A 296 3.47 5.02 -19.29
CA ASP A 296 4.44 5.19 -20.38
C ASP A 296 5.75 4.45 -20.03
N PHE A 297 5.99 3.34 -20.70
CA PHE A 297 7.20 2.51 -20.49
C PHE A 297 8.50 3.22 -20.84
N GLN A 298 8.51 4.17 -21.77
CA GLN A 298 9.73 4.92 -22.10
C GLN A 298 10.08 5.89 -20.97
N GLN A 299 9.05 6.57 -20.42
CA GLN A 299 9.26 7.44 -19.26
C GLN A 299 9.62 6.63 -18.02
N PHE A 300 9.06 5.42 -17.86
CA PHE A 300 9.44 4.50 -16.79
C PHE A 300 10.92 4.12 -16.83
N ILE A 301 11.43 3.74 -17.99
CA ILE A 301 12.87 3.40 -18.15
C ILE A 301 13.75 4.59 -17.75
N ARG A 302 13.37 5.81 -18.11
CA ARG A 302 14.10 7.03 -17.71
C ARG A 302 14.06 7.23 -16.20
N ALA A 303 12.89 7.07 -15.58
CA ALA A 303 12.73 7.18 -14.14
C ALA A 303 13.55 6.11 -13.39
N LEU A 304 13.57 4.87 -13.90
CA LEU A 304 14.37 3.78 -13.34
C LEU A 304 15.89 4.07 -13.45
N SER A 305 16.34 4.71 -14.53
CA SER A 305 17.72 5.19 -14.65
C SER A 305 18.04 6.27 -13.62
N MET A 306 17.13 7.25 -13.44
CA MET A 306 17.31 8.31 -12.43
C MET A 306 17.31 7.77 -11.00
N ALA A 307 16.56 6.70 -10.74
CA ALA A 307 16.55 6.06 -9.43
C ALA A 307 17.93 5.55 -8.99
N ASN A 308 18.85 5.23 -9.96
CA ASN A 308 20.24 4.88 -9.63
C ASN A 308 21.03 6.05 -9.04
N ASP A 309 20.68 7.28 -9.42
CA ASP A 309 21.37 8.49 -8.95
C ASP A 309 20.75 9.02 -7.65
N VAL A 310 19.49 8.68 -7.40
CA VAL A 310 18.72 9.12 -6.23
C VAL A 310 18.95 8.21 -5.02
N PHE A 311 19.00 6.90 -5.26
CA PHE A 311 19.14 5.91 -4.20
C PHE A 311 20.55 5.31 -4.16
N PRO A 312 21.10 5.07 -2.95
CA PRO A 312 22.43 4.49 -2.79
C PRO A 312 22.48 3.08 -3.37
N HIS A 313 23.67 2.68 -3.80
CA HIS A 313 23.97 1.34 -4.35
C HIS A 313 24.28 0.34 -3.22
#